data_79ce302b331968902820ceef71a3f162
#
_entry.id   79ce302b331968902820ceef71a3f162
#
_cell.length_a   1.000
_cell.length_b   1.000
_cell.length_c   1.000
_cell.angle_alpha   90.00
_cell.angle_beta   90.00
_cell.angle_gamma   90.00
#
_symmetry.space_group_name_H-M   'P 1'
#
loop_
_entity.id
_entity.type
_entity.pdbx_description
1 polymer ?
#
loop_
_entity_poly.entity_id
_entity_poly.type
_entity_poly.pdbx_seq_one_letter_code
_entity_poly.pdbx_strand_id
1 'polypeptide(L)'
;MAALLLTACYTAPAAAQYHSNSEFSSMIRELGTNYPQHCAVRSLGKTAAGNDIWLISIGTGDRDSKPAMAVISGVDGIYISGRELALGFAKRILENSSERQIKDLLEKITFYVIPDASPEASAQFTSSLQYERSINSRAVDDDRDFRINE
;
A
#
# COMPACT_ATOMS: atom_id res chain seq x y z
N MET A 1 54.85 11.17 16.12
CA MET A 1 54.02 11.31 14.90
C MET A 1 52.82 10.39 15.07
N ALA A 2 51.64 10.95 15.34
CA ALA A 2 50.39 10.18 15.45
C ALA A 2 49.63 10.29 14.12
N ALA A 3 49.42 9.15 13.45
CA ALA A 3 48.67 9.09 12.22
C ALA A 3 47.17 9.05 12.56
N LEU A 4 46.42 10.09 12.19
CA LEU A 4 44.98 10.14 12.29
C LEU A 4 44.37 9.37 11.11
N LEU A 5 43.84 8.18 11.38
CA LEU A 5 43.04 7.42 10.42
C LEU A 5 41.64 8.03 10.33
N LEU A 6 41.37 8.80 9.27
CA LEU A 6 40.02 9.23 8.88
C LEU A 6 39.29 8.02 8.27
N THR A 7 38.43 7.36 9.03
CA THR A 7 37.46 6.43 8.49
C THR A 7 36.32 7.22 7.84
N ALA A 8 36.37 7.34 6.51
CA ALA A 8 35.23 7.86 5.74
C ALA A 8 34.06 6.86 5.84
N CYS A 9 33.02 7.22 6.59
CA CYS A 9 31.76 6.51 6.60
C CYS A 9 31.08 6.72 5.24
N TYR A 10 31.24 5.77 4.33
CA TYR A 10 30.51 5.77 3.05
C TYR A 10 29.07 5.34 3.37
N THR A 11 28.16 6.29 3.50
CA THR A 11 26.72 5.98 3.49
C THR A 11 26.34 5.71 2.04
N ALA A 12 26.21 4.43 1.68
CA ALA A 12 25.61 4.06 0.41
C ALA A 12 24.19 4.67 0.35
N PRO A 13 23.78 5.28 -0.79
CA PRO A 13 22.41 5.72 -0.94
C PRO A 13 21.52 4.51 -0.76
N ALA A 14 20.53 4.61 0.14
CA ALA A 14 19.51 3.59 0.26
C ALA A 14 18.79 3.51 -1.09
N ALA A 15 19.03 2.44 -1.84
CA ALA A 15 18.24 2.16 -3.04
C ALA A 15 16.77 2.04 -2.60
N ALA A 16 15.87 2.74 -3.28
CA ALA A 16 14.45 2.60 -3.03
C ALA A 16 14.07 1.12 -3.29
N GLN A 17 13.80 0.39 -2.22
CA GLN A 17 13.41 -1.00 -2.31
C GLN A 17 11.89 -1.05 -2.31
N TYR A 18 11.32 -1.51 -3.41
CA TYR A 18 9.89 -1.78 -3.51
C TYR A 18 9.58 -3.15 -2.88
N HIS A 19 8.49 -3.22 -2.12
CA HIS A 19 8.08 -4.45 -1.44
C HIS A 19 7.36 -5.40 -2.41
N SER A 20 7.56 -6.70 -2.24
CA SER A 20 6.73 -7.71 -2.90
C SER A 20 5.27 -7.62 -2.43
N ASN A 21 4.32 -8.20 -3.16
CA ASN A 21 2.91 -8.18 -2.74
C ASN A 21 2.67 -8.85 -1.39
N SER A 22 3.44 -9.90 -1.07
CA SER A 22 3.33 -10.59 0.23
C SER A 22 3.81 -9.72 1.39
N GLU A 23 4.96 -9.06 1.23
CA GLU A 23 5.48 -8.11 2.22
C GLU A 23 4.54 -6.93 2.39
N PHE A 24 4.09 -6.34 1.27
CA PHE A 24 3.15 -5.22 1.26
C PHE A 24 1.84 -5.55 2.00
N SER A 25 1.26 -6.72 1.72
CA SER A 25 0.06 -7.21 2.40
C SER A 25 0.30 -7.45 3.90
N SER A 26 1.48 -7.93 4.28
CA SER A 26 1.85 -8.11 5.69
C SER A 26 1.94 -6.78 6.42
N MET A 27 2.61 -5.79 5.82
CA MET A 27 2.72 -4.44 6.37
C MET A 27 1.34 -3.79 6.57
N ILE A 28 0.41 -3.97 5.62
CA ILE A 28 -0.96 -3.45 5.75
C ILE A 28 -1.68 -4.09 6.94
N ARG A 29 -1.61 -5.42 7.09
CA ARG A 29 -2.25 -6.12 8.22
C ARG A 29 -1.65 -5.73 9.57
N GLU A 30 -0.34 -5.50 9.61
CA GLU A 30 0.35 -5.02 10.81
C GLU A 30 -0.17 -3.66 11.28
N LEU A 31 -0.54 -2.75 10.38
CA LEU A 31 -1.15 -1.47 10.77
C LEU A 31 -2.45 -1.69 11.55
N GLY A 32 -3.31 -2.61 11.11
CA GLY A 32 -4.54 -2.93 11.85
C GLY A 32 -4.27 -3.56 13.21
N THR A 33 -3.24 -4.39 13.32
CA THR A 33 -2.84 -5.03 14.57
C THR A 33 -2.20 -4.05 15.56
N ASN A 34 -1.34 -3.17 15.05
CA ASN A 34 -0.58 -2.24 15.89
C ASN A 34 -1.40 -1.02 16.34
N TYR A 35 -2.41 -0.63 15.55
CA TYR A 35 -3.23 0.56 15.82
C TYR A 35 -4.74 0.27 15.85
N PRO A 36 -5.22 -0.70 16.65
CA PRO A 36 -6.62 -1.17 16.57
C PRO A 36 -7.65 -0.09 16.91
N GLN A 37 -7.27 0.93 17.71
CA GLN A 37 -8.15 2.04 18.07
C GLN A 37 -8.36 3.04 16.92
N HIS A 38 -7.38 3.15 16.01
CA HIS A 38 -7.34 4.15 14.95
C HIS A 38 -7.44 3.56 13.56
N CYS A 39 -7.20 2.27 13.39
CA CYS A 39 -7.08 1.60 12.11
C CYS A 39 -7.95 0.34 12.05
N ALA A 40 -8.63 0.18 10.93
CA ALA A 40 -9.24 -1.09 10.53
C ALA A 40 -8.79 -1.44 9.12
N VAL A 41 -8.43 -2.70 8.92
CA VAL A 41 -7.98 -3.22 7.62
C VAL A 41 -8.95 -4.31 7.16
N ARG A 42 -9.37 -4.22 5.89
CA ARG A 42 -10.19 -5.26 5.27
C ARG A 42 -9.86 -5.40 3.78
N SER A 43 -10.11 -6.56 3.25
CA SER A 43 -10.12 -6.77 1.80
C SER A 43 -11.43 -6.24 1.21
N LEU A 44 -11.34 -5.46 0.12
CA LEU A 44 -12.50 -5.06 -0.68
C LEU A 44 -12.94 -6.18 -1.62
N GLY A 45 -12.02 -7.09 -1.95
CA GLY A 45 -12.23 -8.22 -2.84
C GLY A 45 -10.89 -8.77 -3.30
N LYS A 46 -10.97 -9.83 -4.11
CA LYS A 46 -9.79 -10.46 -4.72
C LYS A 46 -9.79 -10.24 -6.22
N THR A 47 -8.61 -10.05 -6.77
CA THR A 47 -8.39 -10.05 -8.22
C THR A 47 -8.51 -11.47 -8.79
N ALA A 48 -8.47 -11.60 -10.11
CA ALA A 48 -8.52 -12.89 -10.79
C ALA A 48 -7.37 -13.82 -10.37
N ALA A 49 -6.17 -13.26 -10.08
CA ALA A 49 -5.04 -14.04 -9.56
C ALA A 49 -5.08 -14.27 -8.03
N GLY A 50 -6.17 -13.90 -7.35
CA GLY A 50 -6.37 -14.14 -5.93
C GLY A 50 -5.72 -13.13 -4.99
N ASN A 51 -5.15 -12.05 -5.50
CA ASN A 51 -4.58 -10.97 -4.68
C ASN A 51 -5.67 -10.11 -4.05
N ASP A 52 -5.51 -9.77 -2.78
CA ASP A 52 -6.43 -8.87 -2.08
C ASP A 52 -6.24 -7.42 -2.50
N ILE A 53 -7.34 -6.72 -2.73
CA ILE A 53 -7.37 -5.26 -2.81
C ILE A 53 -7.70 -4.74 -1.41
N TRP A 54 -6.71 -4.17 -0.74
CA TRP A 54 -6.82 -3.76 0.66
C TRP A 54 -7.45 -2.38 0.82
N LEU A 55 -8.31 -2.25 1.81
CA LEU A 55 -8.79 -0.97 2.34
C LEU A 55 -8.25 -0.80 3.77
N ILE A 56 -7.61 0.33 4.01
CA ILE A 56 -7.18 0.80 5.32
C ILE A 56 -8.10 1.97 5.71
N SER A 57 -8.89 1.81 6.76
CA SER A 57 -9.77 2.85 7.29
C SER A 57 -9.13 3.44 8.55
N ILE A 58 -8.79 4.74 8.51
CA ILE A 58 -8.09 5.43 9.60
C ILE A 58 -8.98 6.53 10.17
N GLY A 59 -9.22 6.50 11.47
CA GLY A 59 -10.07 7.45 12.19
C GLY A 59 -10.43 6.92 13.58
N THR A 60 -11.13 7.70 14.38
CA THR A 60 -11.61 7.32 15.72
C THR A 60 -13.13 7.22 15.74
N GLY A 61 -13.69 6.48 16.70
CA GLY A 61 -15.13 6.33 16.87
C GLY A 61 -15.82 5.68 15.65
N ASP A 62 -17.03 6.10 15.36
CA ASP A 62 -17.76 5.65 14.17
C ASP A 62 -17.20 6.32 12.92
N ARG A 63 -16.41 5.55 12.17
CA ARG A 63 -15.69 6.03 10.97
C ARG A 63 -16.62 6.33 9.81
N ASP A 64 -17.74 5.62 9.73
CA ASP A 64 -18.66 5.74 8.59
C ASP A 64 -19.63 6.91 8.71
N SER A 65 -19.77 7.48 9.90
CA SER A 65 -20.64 8.65 10.16
C SER A 65 -19.98 9.99 9.93
N LYS A 66 -18.68 10.02 9.64
CA LYS A 66 -17.88 11.25 9.48
C LYS A 66 -17.59 11.58 8.02
N PRO A 67 -17.33 12.86 7.70
CA PRO A 67 -16.73 13.20 6.42
C PRO A 67 -15.48 12.38 6.17
N ALA A 68 -15.27 11.95 4.94
CA ALA A 68 -14.17 11.06 4.59
C ALA A 68 -13.31 11.61 3.45
N MET A 69 -12.03 11.24 3.49
CA MET A 69 -11.08 11.45 2.41
C MET A 69 -10.62 10.10 1.88
N ALA A 70 -10.78 9.87 0.58
CA ALA A 70 -10.24 8.68 -0.09
C ALA A 70 -8.86 8.98 -0.67
N VAL A 71 -7.90 8.08 -0.39
CA VAL A 71 -6.57 8.06 -1.00
C VAL A 71 -6.45 6.74 -1.75
N ILE A 72 -6.46 6.81 -3.08
CA ILE A 72 -6.41 5.64 -3.95
C ILE A 72 -5.12 5.71 -4.75
N SER A 73 -4.36 4.63 -4.72
CA SER A 73 -3.11 4.48 -5.47
C SER A 73 -3.02 3.13 -6.17
N GLY A 74 -1.97 2.94 -6.97
CA GLY A 74 -1.78 1.71 -7.73
C GLY A 74 -2.92 1.43 -8.72
N VAL A 75 -3.64 2.45 -9.18
CA VAL A 75 -4.68 2.32 -10.22
C VAL A 75 -4.03 1.90 -11.53
N ASP A 76 -2.91 2.50 -11.84
CA ASP A 76 -2.02 2.09 -12.91
C ASP A 76 -0.76 1.46 -12.28
N GLY A 77 -0.59 0.16 -12.50
CA GLY A 77 0.44 -0.64 -11.84
C GLY A 77 1.87 -0.33 -12.30
N ILE A 78 2.07 0.40 -13.41
CA ILE A 78 3.41 0.82 -13.82
C ILE A 78 4.02 1.85 -12.88
N TYR A 79 3.20 2.55 -12.07
CA TYR A 79 3.66 3.54 -11.09
C TYR A 79 3.76 2.95 -9.68
N ILE A 80 4.63 1.97 -9.51
CA ILE A 80 4.79 1.23 -8.24
C ILE A 80 5.08 2.13 -7.03
N SER A 81 5.75 3.28 -7.23
CA SER A 81 6.02 4.24 -6.16
C SER A 81 4.75 4.78 -5.50
N GLY A 82 3.65 4.85 -6.23
CA GLY A 82 2.37 5.35 -5.72
C GLY A 82 1.85 4.50 -4.57
N ARG A 83 1.91 3.17 -4.67
CA ARG A 83 1.43 2.28 -3.61
C ARG A 83 2.28 2.41 -2.34
N GLU A 84 3.58 2.56 -2.48
CA GLU A 84 4.49 2.75 -1.35
C GLU A 84 4.23 4.08 -0.64
N LEU A 85 3.98 5.14 -1.41
CA LEU A 85 3.61 6.46 -0.86
C LEU A 85 2.28 6.42 -0.13
N ALA A 86 1.26 5.73 -0.66
CA ALA A 86 -0.05 5.61 -0.01
C ALA A 86 0.03 4.80 1.29
N LEU A 87 0.81 3.72 1.32
CA LEU A 87 1.08 2.96 2.55
C LEU A 87 1.89 3.80 3.55
N GLY A 88 2.91 4.52 3.07
CA GLY A 88 3.70 5.45 3.88
C GLY A 88 2.85 6.56 4.50
N PHE A 89 1.90 7.10 3.76
CA PHE A 89 0.91 8.06 4.25
C PHE A 89 0.07 7.49 5.40
N ALA A 90 -0.50 6.28 5.21
CA ALA A 90 -1.28 5.62 6.24
C ALA A 90 -0.45 5.36 7.50
N LYS A 91 0.75 4.84 7.34
CA LYS A 91 1.71 4.59 8.43
C LYS A 91 2.04 5.88 9.17
N ARG A 92 2.37 6.96 8.46
CA ARG A 92 2.73 8.26 9.05
C ARG A 92 1.62 8.84 9.91
N ILE A 93 0.36 8.78 9.46
CA ILE A 93 -0.78 9.23 10.25
C ILE A 93 -0.94 8.38 11.52
N LEU A 94 -0.83 7.07 11.42
CA LEU A 94 -1.00 6.17 12.56
C LEU A 94 0.12 6.31 13.58
N GLU A 95 1.36 6.43 13.16
CA GLU A 95 2.53 6.65 14.04
C GLU A 95 2.42 7.95 14.84
N ASN A 96 1.79 8.99 14.26
CA ASN A 96 1.62 10.29 14.90
C ASN A 96 0.20 10.48 15.47
N SER A 97 -0.60 9.41 15.61
CA SER A 97 -2.00 9.48 16.07
C SER A 97 -2.18 10.04 17.48
N SER A 98 -1.13 10.05 18.30
CA SER A 98 -1.11 10.67 19.64
C SER A 98 -0.82 12.19 19.60
N GLU A 99 -0.30 12.73 18.51
CA GLU A 99 -0.07 14.15 18.35
C GLU A 99 -1.40 14.90 18.30
N ARG A 100 -1.52 16.00 19.01
CA ARG A 100 -2.78 16.75 19.16
C ARG A 100 -3.44 17.06 17.82
N GLN A 101 -2.68 17.54 16.84
CA GLN A 101 -3.22 17.91 15.53
C GLN A 101 -3.78 16.71 14.77
N ILE A 102 -3.06 15.57 14.80
CA ILE A 102 -3.51 14.34 14.14
C ILE A 102 -4.71 13.74 14.87
N LYS A 103 -4.68 13.73 16.20
CA LYS A 103 -5.83 13.29 17.01
C LYS A 103 -7.10 14.08 16.70
N ASP A 104 -7.01 15.41 16.72
CA ASP A 104 -8.14 16.31 16.42
C ASP A 104 -8.66 16.09 14.98
N LEU A 105 -7.76 15.76 14.05
CA LEU A 105 -8.10 15.43 12.67
C LEU A 105 -8.87 14.10 12.57
N LEU A 106 -8.37 13.05 13.22
CA LEU A 106 -8.97 11.71 13.22
C LEU A 106 -10.33 11.65 13.93
N GLU A 107 -10.59 12.58 14.84
CA GLU A 107 -11.91 12.75 15.46
C GLU A 107 -12.94 13.31 14.46
N LYS A 108 -12.51 14.14 13.52
CA LYS A 108 -13.38 14.89 12.59
C LYS A 108 -13.58 14.21 11.25
N ILE A 109 -12.57 13.51 10.73
CA ILE A 109 -12.62 12.89 9.42
C ILE A 109 -12.10 11.43 9.48
N THR A 110 -12.51 10.66 8.47
CA THR A 110 -12.00 9.32 8.22
C THR A 110 -11.18 9.32 6.94
N PHE A 111 -10.01 8.67 6.97
CA PHE A 111 -9.25 8.36 5.77
C PHE A 111 -9.54 6.94 5.32
N TYR A 112 -9.94 6.77 4.07
CA TYR A 112 -10.02 5.49 3.39
C TYR A 112 -8.86 5.40 2.41
N VAL A 113 -7.90 4.52 2.70
CA VAL A 113 -6.70 4.36 1.87
C VAL A 113 -6.76 3.02 1.17
N ILE A 114 -6.74 3.05 -0.17
CA ILE A 114 -6.56 1.88 -1.02
C ILE A 114 -5.15 2.02 -1.62
N PRO A 115 -4.14 1.41 -1.00
CA PRO A 115 -2.76 1.69 -1.39
C PRO A 115 -2.38 1.07 -2.74
N ASP A 116 -3.00 -0.05 -3.11
CA ASP A 116 -2.75 -0.72 -4.38
C ASP A 116 -4.05 -1.27 -4.98
N ALA A 117 -4.58 -0.61 -6.00
CA ALA A 117 -5.80 -1.03 -6.69
C ALA A 117 -5.51 -2.06 -7.80
N SER A 118 -4.25 -2.20 -8.23
CA SER A 118 -3.83 -3.14 -9.28
C SER A 118 -2.65 -4.03 -8.81
N PRO A 119 -2.84 -4.85 -7.75
CA PRO A 119 -1.76 -5.61 -7.14
C PRO A 119 -1.11 -6.63 -8.08
N GLU A 120 -1.80 -7.10 -9.11
CA GLU A 120 -1.22 -7.99 -10.11
C GLU A 120 -0.23 -7.25 -11.02
N ALA A 121 -0.58 -6.02 -11.40
CA ALA A 121 0.31 -5.19 -12.19
C ALA A 121 1.55 -4.79 -11.38
N SER A 122 1.36 -4.38 -10.13
CA SER A 122 2.46 -4.05 -9.23
C SER A 122 3.41 -5.23 -8.95
N ALA A 123 2.88 -6.48 -8.94
CA ALA A 123 3.68 -7.68 -8.73
C ALA A 123 4.75 -7.89 -9.82
N GLN A 124 4.55 -7.37 -11.02
CA GLN A 124 5.50 -7.51 -12.11
C GLN A 124 6.85 -6.88 -11.82
N PHE A 125 6.89 -5.80 -11.02
CA PHE A 125 8.15 -5.15 -10.64
C PHE A 125 9.03 -6.00 -9.72
N THR A 126 8.45 -6.98 -9.04
CA THR A 126 9.17 -7.87 -8.12
C THR A 126 9.26 -9.31 -8.64
N SER A 127 8.69 -9.58 -9.82
CA SER A 127 8.75 -10.89 -10.47
C SER A 127 10.06 -11.08 -11.24
N SER A 128 10.45 -12.35 -11.46
CA SER A 128 11.63 -12.71 -12.27
C SER A 128 11.46 -12.36 -13.75
N LEU A 129 10.23 -12.38 -14.24
CA LEU A 129 9.85 -11.94 -15.58
C LEU A 129 9.15 -10.61 -15.46
N GLN A 130 9.88 -9.53 -15.70
CA GLN A 130 9.34 -8.17 -15.65
C GLN A 130 8.79 -7.78 -17.02
N TYR A 131 7.53 -7.41 -17.05
CA TYR A 131 6.88 -6.79 -18.21
C TYR A 131 5.93 -5.70 -17.72
N GLU A 132 5.72 -4.70 -18.56
CA GLU A 132 4.79 -3.62 -18.24
C GLU A 132 3.36 -4.13 -18.24
N ARG A 133 2.69 -3.90 -17.11
CA ARG A 133 1.28 -4.20 -16.94
C ARG A 133 0.63 -3.09 -16.13
N SER A 134 -0.39 -2.48 -16.70
CA SER A 134 -1.05 -1.33 -16.06
C SER A 134 -2.20 -1.72 -15.14
N ILE A 135 -2.89 -2.82 -15.41
CA ILE A 135 -4.11 -3.22 -14.69
C ILE A 135 -4.06 -4.69 -14.23
N ASN A 136 -4.97 -5.06 -13.34
CA ASN A 136 -5.19 -6.45 -12.94
C ASN A 136 -5.62 -7.33 -14.11
N SER A 137 -5.40 -8.64 -13.98
CA SER A 137 -5.93 -9.63 -14.91
C SER A 137 -7.45 -9.52 -15.00
N ARG A 138 -7.92 -9.58 -16.23
CA ARG A 138 -9.34 -9.70 -16.52
C ARG A 138 -9.56 -11.08 -17.15
N ALA A 139 -10.56 -11.77 -16.67
CA ALA A 139 -11.03 -12.97 -17.35
C ALA A 139 -11.63 -12.56 -18.70
N VAL A 140 -11.00 -12.98 -19.79
CA VAL A 140 -11.42 -12.66 -21.16
C VAL A 140 -11.56 -13.97 -21.94
N ASP A 141 -12.65 -14.10 -22.65
CA ASP A 141 -12.90 -15.10 -23.68
C ASP A 141 -12.74 -14.38 -25.03
N ASP A 142 -11.51 -14.42 -25.56
CA ASP A 142 -11.13 -13.62 -26.73
C ASP A 142 -11.73 -14.14 -28.02
N ASP A 143 -11.95 -15.45 -28.13
CA ASP A 143 -12.50 -16.13 -29.31
C ASP A 143 -13.96 -16.56 -29.17
N ARG A 144 -14.55 -16.33 -27.99
CA ARG A 144 -15.95 -16.62 -27.64
C ARG A 144 -16.31 -18.11 -27.69
N ASP A 145 -15.40 -18.96 -27.32
CA ASP A 145 -15.60 -20.40 -27.21
C ASP A 145 -16.08 -20.85 -25.82
N PHE A 146 -16.37 -19.87 -24.90
CA PHE A 146 -16.75 -20.03 -23.49
C PHE A 146 -15.61 -20.53 -22.58
N ARG A 147 -14.37 -20.49 -23.03
CA ARG A 147 -13.20 -20.75 -22.21
C ARG A 147 -12.49 -19.42 -21.94
N ILE A 148 -11.93 -19.30 -20.76
CA ILE A 148 -11.35 -18.05 -20.30
C ILE A 148 -9.83 -18.23 -20.19
N ASN A 149 -9.07 -17.29 -20.76
CA ASN A 149 -7.62 -17.23 -20.65
C ASN A 149 -6.87 -18.40 -21.30
N GLU A 150 -7.24 -18.83 -22.47
CA GLU A 150 -6.44 -19.76 -23.28
C GLU A 150 -5.33 -19.06 -24.07
#